data_01a6e23fed7381bee70306419baeedc1
#
_entry.id   01a6e23fed7381bee70306419baeedc1
#
_cell.length_a   1.000
_cell.length_b   1.000
_cell.length_c   1.000
_cell.angle_alpha   90.00
_cell.angle_beta   90.00
_cell.angle_gamma   90.00
#
_symmetry.space_group_name_H-M   'P 1'
#
loop_
_entity.id
_entity.type
_entity.pdbx_description
1 polymer ?
#
loop_
_entity_poly.entity_id
_entity_poly.type
_entity_poly.pdbx_seq_one_letter_code
_entity_poly.pdbx_strand_id
1 'polypeptide(L)'
;MKVFLSITIPLLLIPLVVLSQNTTITSFSKSKKQLAKVYQDNPITLYCGCSFKGKTPDFSSCGYIPKKNNKRANRIEWEHVVPAYVFGIFFSEWTVGHPKCVKKNGKKYKGRRCASKVNKEFKRMEADMYNLFPAIGEVNGLRSNYPMTIIEGEEREFGKCDVEIKRRRVEPREEVRGEIARTYMYMDSVYPGKGIISKKNRSMFEEWNRSDPVDEWECERAKKIEKIQGNRNEVVMGNC
;
A
#
# COMPACT_ATOMS: atom_id res chain seq x y z
N MET A 1 33.74 39.78 45.03
CA MET A 1 32.58 39.97 44.15
C MET A 1 32.64 38.82 43.11
N LYS A 2 31.81 37.76 43.24
CA LYS A 2 31.78 36.64 42.30
C LYS A 2 30.62 36.91 41.32
N VAL A 3 30.95 37.14 40.05
CA VAL A 3 29.99 37.29 38.99
C VAL A 3 29.52 35.91 38.51
N PHE A 4 28.27 35.57 38.77
CA PHE A 4 27.65 34.37 38.20
C PHE A 4 27.16 34.70 36.79
N LEU A 5 27.80 34.06 35.79
CA LEU A 5 27.36 34.13 34.39
C LEU A 5 26.25 33.10 34.19
N SER A 6 25.00 33.55 34.09
CA SER A 6 23.85 32.68 33.74
C SER A 6 23.87 32.42 32.25
N ILE A 7 24.19 31.18 31.87
CA ILE A 7 24.09 30.69 30.49
C ILE A 7 22.63 30.25 30.26
N THR A 8 21.86 31.07 29.55
CA THR A 8 20.54 30.66 29.03
C THR A 8 20.72 29.85 27.75
N ILE A 9 20.48 28.51 27.84
CA ILE A 9 20.43 27.63 26.68
C ILE A 9 19.09 27.83 26.00
N PRO A 10 19.04 28.25 24.72
CA PRO A 10 17.78 28.34 23.99
C PRO A 10 17.25 26.92 23.75
N LEU A 11 16.03 26.68 24.24
CA LEU A 11 15.28 25.45 23.97
C LEU A 11 14.84 25.47 22.51
N LEU A 12 15.56 24.77 21.63
CA LEU A 12 15.16 24.54 20.25
C LEU A 12 13.89 23.66 20.26
N LEU A 13 12.74 24.28 20.06
CA LEU A 13 11.49 23.57 19.76
C LEU A 13 11.61 22.96 18.36
N ILE A 14 12.05 21.71 18.29
CA ILE A 14 11.97 20.91 17.06
C ILE A 14 10.48 20.63 16.84
N PRO A 15 9.88 21.03 15.70
CA PRO A 15 8.49 20.73 15.42
C PRO A 15 8.34 19.20 15.35
N LEU A 16 7.54 18.64 16.24
CA LEU A 16 7.17 17.23 16.21
C LEU A 16 6.29 17.05 14.97
N VAL A 17 6.84 16.45 13.91
CA VAL A 17 6.04 16.05 12.73
C VAL A 17 5.08 14.98 13.20
N VAL A 18 3.83 15.35 13.43
CA VAL A 18 2.77 14.39 13.76
C VAL A 18 2.40 13.66 12.48
N LEU A 19 2.87 12.44 12.32
CA LEU A 19 2.46 11.55 11.25
C LEU A 19 0.97 11.24 11.43
N SER A 20 0.14 11.81 10.55
CA SER A 20 -1.31 11.67 10.68
C SER A 20 -1.82 10.46 9.89
N GLN A 21 -2.67 9.68 10.55
CA GLN A 21 -3.40 8.55 9.93
C GLN A 21 -4.55 9.06 9.06
N ASN A 22 -5.01 8.21 8.12
CA ASN A 22 -6.29 8.41 7.47
C ASN A 22 -7.43 8.44 8.50
N THR A 23 -8.10 9.59 8.65
CA THR A 23 -9.25 9.73 9.55
C THR A 23 -10.57 9.96 8.81
N THR A 24 -10.52 10.34 7.55
CA THR A 24 -11.65 10.78 6.73
C THR A 24 -12.30 9.65 5.95
N ILE A 25 -11.50 8.80 5.29
CA ILE A 25 -12.01 7.76 4.42
C ILE A 25 -12.04 6.42 5.16
N THR A 26 -13.23 5.92 5.43
CA THR A 26 -13.47 4.69 6.19
C THR A 26 -14.10 3.58 5.35
N SER A 27 -13.99 3.67 4.03
CA SER A 27 -14.59 2.70 3.11
C SER A 27 -13.69 2.45 1.91
N PHE A 28 -13.20 1.22 1.78
CA PHE A 28 -12.43 0.77 0.62
C PHE A 28 -13.15 1.04 -0.71
N SER A 29 -14.49 0.94 -0.73
CA SER A 29 -15.28 1.28 -1.92
C SER A 29 -15.22 2.77 -2.26
N LYS A 30 -15.19 3.66 -1.26
CA LYS A 30 -15.01 5.12 -1.47
C LYS A 30 -13.60 5.41 -1.98
N SER A 31 -12.57 4.82 -1.37
CA SER A 31 -11.17 4.99 -1.81
C SER A 31 -10.99 4.61 -3.27
N LYS A 32 -11.54 3.47 -3.70
CA LYS A 32 -11.49 3.04 -5.10
C LYS A 32 -12.10 4.04 -6.08
N LYS A 33 -13.21 4.69 -5.70
CA LYS A 33 -13.86 5.71 -6.54
C LYS A 33 -13.02 6.97 -6.67
N GLN A 34 -12.38 7.39 -5.57
CA GLN A 34 -11.51 8.55 -5.58
C GLN A 34 -10.19 8.27 -6.33
N LEU A 35 -9.57 7.13 -6.08
CA LEU A 35 -8.36 6.72 -6.78
C LEU A 35 -8.57 6.58 -8.29
N ALA A 36 -9.74 6.13 -8.74
CA ALA A 36 -10.06 6.13 -10.16
C ALA A 36 -10.02 7.53 -10.80
N LYS A 37 -10.24 8.59 -10.02
CA LYS A 37 -10.07 9.99 -10.47
C LYS A 37 -8.61 10.42 -10.39
N VAL A 38 -7.90 10.05 -9.33
CA VAL A 38 -6.47 10.36 -9.14
C VAL A 38 -5.64 9.80 -10.30
N TYR A 39 -5.96 8.58 -10.75
CA TYR A 39 -5.25 7.89 -11.83
C TYR A 39 -5.77 8.19 -13.25
N GLN A 40 -6.61 9.21 -13.44
CA GLN A 40 -7.04 9.63 -14.79
C GLN A 40 -5.90 10.17 -15.63
N ASP A 41 -4.97 10.91 -15.00
CA ASP A 41 -3.85 11.56 -15.69
C ASP A 41 -2.65 10.60 -15.88
N ASN A 42 -2.54 9.56 -15.06
CA ASN A 42 -1.50 8.53 -15.18
C ASN A 42 -2.09 7.12 -14.92
N PRO A 43 -2.85 6.58 -15.89
CA PRO A 43 -3.53 5.29 -15.76
C PRO A 43 -2.57 4.11 -16.00
N ILE A 44 -1.56 3.95 -15.14
CA ILE A 44 -0.53 2.90 -15.23
C ILE A 44 -0.65 1.93 -14.06
N THR A 45 -0.54 0.63 -14.34
CA THR A 45 -0.58 -0.43 -13.32
C THR A 45 0.75 -0.61 -12.62
N LEU A 46 0.74 -0.81 -11.30
CA LEU A 46 1.96 -0.90 -10.48
C LEU A 46 2.91 -2.01 -10.96
N TYR A 47 2.47 -3.26 -10.94
CA TYR A 47 3.37 -4.40 -11.18
C TYR A 47 3.83 -4.56 -12.62
N CYS A 48 2.98 -4.26 -13.59
CA CYS A 48 3.28 -4.52 -14.99
C CYS A 48 3.53 -3.26 -15.83
N GLY A 49 3.27 -2.06 -15.32
CA GLY A 49 3.40 -0.83 -16.10
C GLY A 49 2.42 -0.71 -17.26
N CYS A 50 1.35 -1.53 -17.30
CA CYS A 50 0.37 -1.46 -18.37
C CYS A 50 -0.52 -0.23 -18.22
N SER A 51 -0.78 0.47 -19.31
CA SER A 51 -1.84 1.48 -19.34
C SER A 51 -3.22 0.84 -19.20
N PHE A 52 -4.22 1.62 -18.77
CA PHE A 52 -5.58 1.14 -18.67
C PHE A 52 -6.62 2.23 -18.90
N LYS A 53 -7.79 1.85 -19.36
CA LYS A 53 -8.97 2.76 -19.50
C LYS A 53 -10.13 2.21 -18.67
N GLY A 54 -10.56 3.00 -17.67
CA GLY A 54 -11.59 2.57 -16.73
C GLY A 54 -11.15 1.35 -15.91
N LYS A 55 -11.62 0.16 -16.28
CA LYS A 55 -11.20 -1.10 -15.63
C LYS A 55 -10.51 -2.07 -16.59
N THR A 56 -10.26 -1.67 -17.81
CA THR A 56 -9.70 -2.54 -18.85
C THR A 56 -8.22 -2.21 -19.04
N PRO A 57 -7.30 -3.13 -18.75
CA PRO A 57 -5.88 -2.97 -19.04
C PRO A 57 -5.62 -3.08 -20.54
N ASP A 58 -4.65 -2.32 -21.03
CA ASP A 58 -4.07 -2.47 -22.35
C ASP A 58 -2.81 -3.33 -22.25
N PHE A 59 -2.91 -4.59 -22.61
CA PHE A 59 -1.79 -5.54 -22.53
C PHE A 59 -0.70 -5.23 -23.55
N SER A 60 -1.05 -4.60 -24.68
CA SER A 60 -0.07 -4.25 -25.73
C SER A 60 0.90 -3.18 -25.25
N SER A 61 0.45 -2.29 -24.36
CA SER A 61 1.27 -1.20 -23.82
C SER A 61 2.45 -1.68 -22.93
N CYS A 62 2.39 -2.89 -22.40
CA CYS A 62 3.39 -3.44 -21.48
C CYS A 62 3.85 -4.87 -21.82
N GLY A 63 3.28 -5.48 -22.86
CA GLY A 63 3.60 -6.85 -23.27
C GLY A 63 3.19 -7.92 -22.24
N TYR A 64 2.19 -7.64 -21.41
CA TYR A 64 1.62 -8.61 -20.47
C TYR A 64 0.94 -9.76 -21.20
N ILE A 65 1.25 -10.99 -20.78
CA ILE A 65 0.59 -12.21 -21.26
C ILE A 65 -0.08 -12.88 -20.06
N PRO A 66 -1.43 -13.02 -20.04
CA PRO A 66 -2.11 -13.67 -18.94
C PRO A 66 -1.80 -15.18 -18.88
N LYS A 67 -1.55 -15.71 -17.68
CA LYS A 67 -1.43 -17.16 -17.45
C LYS A 67 -2.75 -17.89 -17.68
N LYS A 68 -3.86 -17.22 -17.34
CA LYS A 68 -5.20 -17.77 -17.46
C LYS A 68 -6.09 -16.73 -18.11
N ASN A 69 -6.72 -17.10 -19.22
CA ASN A 69 -7.74 -16.23 -19.81
C ASN A 69 -9.03 -16.26 -18.97
N ASN A 70 -9.06 -15.45 -17.92
CA ASN A 70 -10.20 -15.35 -17.02
C ASN A 70 -10.59 -13.87 -16.78
N LYS A 71 -11.76 -13.68 -16.14
CA LYS A 71 -12.29 -12.32 -15.88
C LYS A 71 -11.37 -11.45 -15.03
N ARG A 72 -10.49 -12.03 -14.19
CA ARG A 72 -9.55 -11.26 -13.37
C ARG A 72 -8.36 -10.77 -14.19
N ALA A 73 -7.85 -11.58 -15.12
CA ALA A 73 -6.77 -11.16 -16.01
C ALA A 73 -7.17 -9.90 -16.80
N ASN A 74 -8.41 -9.84 -17.26
CA ASN A 74 -8.92 -8.78 -18.13
C ASN A 74 -9.49 -7.56 -17.38
N ARG A 75 -9.13 -7.33 -16.14
CA ARG A 75 -9.59 -6.14 -15.38
C ARG A 75 -8.56 -5.60 -14.42
N ILE A 76 -8.64 -4.30 -14.15
CA ILE A 76 -7.92 -3.64 -13.07
C ILE A 76 -8.61 -3.93 -11.73
N GLU A 77 -7.81 -4.27 -10.73
CA GLU A 77 -8.19 -4.32 -9.33
C GLU A 77 -7.33 -3.35 -8.52
N TRP A 78 -7.84 -2.86 -7.40
CA TRP A 78 -7.08 -2.03 -6.48
C TRP A 78 -6.35 -2.93 -5.50
N GLU A 79 -5.05 -2.94 -5.64
CA GLU A 79 -4.10 -3.69 -4.83
C GLU A 79 -3.83 -2.99 -3.51
N HIS A 80 -3.80 -3.74 -2.42
CA HIS A 80 -3.20 -3.31 -1.17
C HIS A 80 -1.73 -3.72 -1.17
N VAL A 81 -0.81 -2.79 -1.41
CA VAL A 81 0.64 -3.05 -1.44
C VAL A 81 1.10 -3.66 -0.11
N VAL A 82 0.72 -3.05 1.02
CA VAL A 82 0.73 -3.72 2.32
C VAL A 82 -0.56 -4.52 2.44
N PRO A 83 -0.52 -5.86 2.38
CA PRO A 83 -1.72 -6.67 2.38
C PRO A 83 -2.57 -6.46 3.62
N ALA A 84 -3.90 -6.41 3.43
CA ALA A 84 -4.83 -6.30 4.55
C ALA A 84 -4.66 -7.42 5.60
N TYR A 85 -4.09 -8.57 5.23
CA TYR A 85 -3.71 -9.65 6.15
C TYR A 85 -2.63 -9.21 7.14
N VAL A 86 -1.61 -8.49 6.69
CA VAL A 86 -0.45 -8.10 7.51
C VAL A 86 -0.88 -7.30 8.74
N PHE A 87 -1.73 -6.30 8.56
CA PHE A 87 -2.25 -5.53 9.68
C PHE A 87 -3.54 -6.12 10.28
N GLY A 88 -4.28 -6.91 9.50
CA GLY A 88 -5.54 -7.50 9.91
C GLY A 88 -5.42 -8.48 11.09
N ILE A 89 -4.36 -9.27 11.12
CA ILE A 89 -4.13 -10.28 12.18
C ILE A 89 -3.95 -9.68 13.58
N PHE A 90 -3.69 -8.37 13.68
CA PHE A 90 -3.59 -7.64 14.94
C PHE A 90 -4.96 -7.22 15.53
N PHE A 91 -6.05 -7.52 14.83
CA PHE A 91 -7.41 -7.23 15.29
C PHE A 91 -8.14 -8.52 15.69
N SER A 92 -8.75 -8.53 16.87
CA SER A 92 -9.51 -9.68 17.38
C SER A 92 -10.67 -10.07 16.46
N GLU A 93 -11.29 -9.10 15.78
CA GLU A 93 -12.35 -9.36 14.82
C GLU A 93 -11.87 -10.14 13.59
N TRP A 94 -10.58 -10.02 13.27
CA TRP A 94 -9.96 -10.81 12.21
C TRP A 94 -9.63 -12.23 12.68
N THR A 95 -9.05 -12.39 13.86
CA THR A 95 -8.52 -13.67 14.35
C THR A 95 -9.56 -14.51 15.07
N VAL A 96 -10.38 -13.90 15.89
CA VAL A 96 -11.41 -14.54 16.74
C VAL A 96 -12.81 -14.34 16.16
N GLY A 97 -13.13 -13.12 15.71
CA GLY A 97 -14.46 -12.72 15.28
C GLY A 97 -15.10 -11.69 16.23
N HIS A 98 -16.40 -11.42 16.05
CA HIS A 98 -17.13 -10.46 16.86
C HIS A 98 -18.61 -10.87 16.94
N PRO A 99 -19.36 -10.60 18.04
CA PRO A 99 -20.79 -10.97 18.17
C PRO A 99 -21.67 -10.44 17.03
N LYS A 100 -21.37 -9.26 16.47
CA LYS A 100 -22.07 -8.69 15.29
C LYS A 100 -21.70 -9.35 13.96
N CYS A 101 -20.71 -10.26 13.93
CA CYS A 101 -20.25 -10.94 12.71
C CYS A 101 -20.97 -12.28 12.53
N VAL A 102 -22.28 -12.20 12.28
CA VAL A 102 -23.17 -13.35 12.05
C VAL A 102 -23.86 -13.18 10.70
N LYS A 103 -23.94 -14.26 9.93
CA LYS A 103 -24.69 -14.34 8.67
C LYS A 103 -26.19 -14.44 8.95
N LYS A 104 -27.03 -14.23 7.93
CA LYS A 104 -28.49 -14.37 8.04
C LYS A 104 -28.92 -15.75 8.53
N ASN A 105 -28.15 -16.80 8.25
CA ASN A 105 -28.39 -18.18 8.69
C ASN A 105 -27.79 -18.51 10.07
N GLY A 106 -27.45 -17.51 10.89
CA GLY A 106 -26.87 -17.69 12.23
C GLY A 106 -25.39 -18.06 12.28
N LYS A 107 -24.73 -18.38 11.14
CA LYS A 107 -23.32 -18.80 11.12
C LYS A 107 -22.40 -17.60 11.44
N LYS A 108 -21.57 -17.73 12.48
CA LYS A 108 -20.52 -16.75 12.84
C LYS A 108 -19.42 -16.75 11.77
N TYR A 109 -18.80 -15.58 11.57
CA TYR A 109 -17.65 -15.43 10.67
C TYR A 109 -16.62 -14.47 11.29
N LYS A 110 -15.37 -14.60 10.85
CA LYS A 110 -14.21 -13.78 11.21
C LYS A 110 -13.44 -13.32 9.96
N GLY A 111 -12.23 -12.78 10.15
CA GLY A 111 -11.36 -12.34 9.05
C GLY A 111 -11.71 -10.96 8.54
N ARG A 112 -11.18 -10.61 7.36
CA ARG A 112 -11.32 -9.29 6.73
C ARG A 112 -12.76 -8.76 6.78
N ARG A 113 -13.73 -9.59 6.42
CA ARG A 113 -15.13 -9.18 6.37
C ARG A 113 -15.69 -8.77 7.75
N CYS A 114 -15.27 -9.44 8.83
CA CYS A 114 -15.69 -9.08 10.17
C CYS A 114 -15.02 -7.78 10.61
N ALA A 115 -13.70 -7.68 10.48
CA ALA A 115 -12.94 -6.48 10.81
C ALA A 115 -13.46 -5.25 10.06
N SER A 116 -13.66 -5.34 8.74
CA SER A 116 -14.26 -4.26 7.93
C SER A 116 -15.69 -3.90 8.34
N LYS A 117 -16.44 -4.82 8.95
CA LYS A 117 -17.80 -4.53 9.41
C LYS A 117 -17.81 -3.72 10.70
N VAL A 118 -16.97 -4.05 11.69
CA VAL A 118 -17.15 -3.56 13.06
C VAL A 118 -15.98 -2.75 13.62
N ASN A 119 -14.75 -2.94 13.10
CA ASN A 119 -13.57 -2.25 13.63
C ASN A 119 -13.30 -0.95 12.85
N LYS A 120 -13.28 0.18 13.55
CA LYS A 120 -13.09 1.51 12.92
C LYS A 120 -11.66 1.73 12.45
N GLU A 121 -10.67 1.28 13.21
CA GLU A 121 -9.24 1.42 12.86
C GLU A 121 -8.93 0.58 11.62
N PHE A 122 -9.34 -0.71 11.62
CA PHE A 122 -9.17 -1.57 10.46
C PHE A 122 -9.79 -0.96 9.18
N LYS A 123 -10.99 -0.37 9.27
CA LYS A 123 -11.63 0.30 8.13
C LYS A 123 -10.79 1.45 7.58
N ARG A 124 -10.14 2.24 8.44
CA ARG A 124 -9.27 3.34 8.02
C ARG A 124 -8.03 2.83 7.33
N MET A 125 -7.38 1.79 7.88
CA MET A 125 -6.22 1.15 7.28
C MET A 125 -6.55 0.50 5.93
N GLU A 126 -7.67 -0.23 5.85
CA GLU A 126 -8.15 -0.86 4.61
C GLU A 126 -8.53 0.16 3.53
N ALA A 127 -8.93 1.35 3.93
CA ALA A 127 -9.34 2.42 3.05
C ALA A 127 -8.23 3.44 2.76
N ASP A 128 -7.04 3.29 3.33
CA ASP A 128 -5.95 4.23 3.14
C ASP A 128 -5.48 4.25 1.68
N MET A 129 -5.66 5.40 1.04
CA MET A 129 -5.41 5.56 -0.39
C MET A 129 -3.92 5.48 -0.76
N TYR A 130 -3.03 5.81 0.18
CA TYR A 130 -1.58 5.67 -0.04
C TYR A 130 -1.14 4.21 -0.19
N ASN A 131 -1.91 3.26 0.36
CA ASN A 131 -1.65 1.83 0.25
C ASN A 131 -2.35 1.16 -0.94
N LEU A 132 -3.07 1.92 -1.80
CA LEU A 132 -3.92 1.36 -2.86
C LEU A 132 -3.43 1.75 -4.24
N PHE A 133 -3.12 0.75 -5.08
CA PHE A 133 -2.59 0.91 -6.43
C PHE A 133 -3.39 0.12 -7.46
N PRO A 134 -3.47 0.60 -8.70
CA PRO A 134 -4.08 -0.20 -9.76
C PRO A 134 -3.16 -1.36 -10.15
N ALA A 135 -3.70 -2.55 -10.26
CA ALA A 135 -2.98 -3.73 -10.70
C ALA A 135 -3.86 -4.61 -11.60
N ILE A 136 -3.25 -5.38 -12.50
CA ILE A 136 -3.95 -6.42 -13.24
C ILE A 136 -4.49 -7.43 -12.24
N GLY A 137 -5.78 -7.75 -12.33
CA GLY A 137 -6.45 -8.57 -11.31
C GLY A 137 -5.92 -10.00 -11.20
N GLU A 138 -5.33 -10.57 -12.26
CA GLU A 138 -4.65 -11.87 -12.16
C GLU A 138 -3.41 -11.78 -11.31
N VAL A 139 -2.54 -10.79 -11.56
CA VAL A 139 -1.32 -10.55 -10.80
C VAL A 139 -1.65 -10.25 -9.33
N ASN A 140 -2.62 -9.35 -9.07
CA ASN A 140 -3.12 -9.08 -7.72
C ASN A 140 -3.60 -10.37 -7.02
N GLY A 141 -4.33 -11.23 -7.73
CA GLY A 141 -4.82 -12.49 -7.16
C GLY A 141 -3.73 -13.49 -6.84
N LEU A 142 -2.73 -13.61 -7.70
CA LEU A 142 -1.60 -14.51 -7.51
C LEU A 142 -0.63 -14.00 -6.43
N ARG A 143 -0.41 -12.66 -6.38
CA ARG A 143 0.36 -12.00 -5.34
C ARG A 143 -0.22 -12.27 -3.95
N SER A 144 -1.56 -12.29 -3.81
CA SER A 144 -2.21 -12.63 -2.55
C SER A 144 -1.71 -11.76 -1.37
N ASN A 145 -1.21 -12.37 -0.29
CA ASN A 145 -0.56 -11.69 0.85
C ASN A 145 0.93 -12.06 0.97
N TYR A 146 1.54 -12.46 -0.12
CA TYR A 146 2.94 -12.89 -0.10
C TYR A 146 3.88 -11.71 0.13
N PRO A 147 4.98 -11.89 0.89
CA PRO A 147 5.94 -10.84 1.14
C PRO A 147 6.70 -10.46 -0.12
N MET A 148 7.05 -9.18 -0.21
CA MET A 148 7.99 -8.67 -1.20
C MET A 148 9.41 -9.14 -0.87
N THR A 149 10.19 -9.48 -1.91
CA THR A 149 11.58 -9.95 -1.78
C THR A 149 12.28 -9.90 -3.13
N ILE A 150 13.55 -10.25 -3.16
CA ILE A 150 14.30 -10.61 -4.37
C ILE A 150 14.20 -12.14 -4.55
N ILE A 151 14.03 -12.59 -5.79
CA ILE A 151 13.91 -14.02 -6.17
C ILE A 151 15.00 -14.32 -7.19
N GLU A 152 15.92 -15.21 -6.86
CA GLU A 152 16.96 -15.63 -7.80
C GLU A 152 16.38 -16.47 -8.95
N GLY A 153 16.85 -16.20 -10.15
CA GLY A 153 16.46 -16.91 -11.38
C GLY A 153 15.06 -16.51 -11.85
N GLU A 154 15.00 -15.51 -12.70
CA GLU A 154 13.76 -14.97 -13.24
C GLU A 154 13.12 -15.90 -14.29
N GLU A 155 11.90 -16.34 -14.00
CA GLU A 155 11.02 -16.93 -14.99
C GLU A 155 9.97 -15.90 -15.38
N ARG A 156 10.01 -15.38 -16.60
CA ARG A 156 9.03 -14.41 -17.12
C ARG A 156 7.67 -15.06 -17.35
N GLU A 157 6.91 -15.24 -16.26
CA GLU A 157 5.63 -15.95 -16.31
C GLU A 157 4.49 -15.16 -16.97
N PHE A 158 4.63 -13.81 -17.09
CA PHE A 158 3.61 -12.90 -17.59
C PHE A 158 4.07 -12.12 -18.83
N GLY A 159 4.83 -12.75 -19.73
CA GLY A 159 5.38 -12.10 -20.91
C GLY A 159 6.46 -11.08 -20.55
N LYS A 160 6.31 -9.82 -21.00
CA LYS A 160 7.25 -8.73 -20.66
C LYS A 160 6.97 -8.07 -19.29
N CYS A 161 5.83 -8.39 -18.65
CA CYS A 161 5.56 -7.88 -17.31
C CYS A 161 6.52 -8.53 -16.30
N ASP A 162 7.39 -7.71 -15.75
CA ASP A 162 8.48 -8.08 -14.87
C ASP A 162 7.99 -8.16 -13.41
N VAL A 163 7.24 -9.19 -13.12
CA VAL A 163 6.82 -9.55 -11.75
C VAL A 163 6.94 -11.05 -11.57
N GLU A 164 7.74 -11.49 -10.59
CA GLU A 164 7.91 -12.90 -10.25
C GLU A 164 7.08 -13.26 -9.03
N ILE A 165 6.34 -14.36 -9.12
CA ILE A 165 5.54 -14.90 -8.02
C ILE A 165 5.90 -16.38 -7.83
N LYS A 166 6.85 -16.66 -6.95
CA LYS A 166 7.40 -18.01 -6.75
C LYS A 166 7.49 -18.37 -5.27
N ARG A 167 7.08 -19.59 -4.92
CA ARG A 167 7.19 -20.14 -3.55
C ARG A 167 6.62 -19.19 -2.46
N ARG A 168 5.46 -18.58 -2.73
CA ARG A 168 4.79 -17.65 -1.83
C ARG A 168 5.61 -16.37 -1.53
N ARG A 169 6.38 -15.91 -2.48
CA ARG A 169 7.16 -14.68 -2.48
C ARG A 169 6.89 -13.92 -3.76
N VAL A 170 7.10 -12.61 -3.74
CA VAL A 170 6.88 -11.73 -4.89
C VAL A 170 8.09 -10.83 -5.06
N GLU A 171 8.61 -10.77 -6.27
CA GLU A 171 9.55 -9.76 -6.69
C GLU A 171 8.87 -8.83 -7.68
N PRO A 172 8.77 -7.53 -7.38
CA PRO A 172 8.27 -6.53 -8.32
C PRO A 172 9.40 -6.06 -9.24
N ARG A 173 9.02 -5.54 -10.41
CA ARG A 173 9.95 -4.87 -11.32
C ARG A 173 10.72 -3.74 -10.60
N GLU A 174 11.93 -3.46 -11.08
CA GLU A 174 12.85 -2.52 -10.40
C GLU A 174 12.27 -1.12 -10.24
N GLU A 175 11.61 -0.60 -11.28
CA GLU A 175 11.11 0.77 -11.38
C GLU A 175 9.93 1.09 -10.44
N VAL A 176 9.50 0.16 -9.60
CA VAL A 176 8.46 0.41 -8.59
C VAL A 176 8.86 -0.08 -7.20
N ARG A 177 10.09 -0.54 -7.05
CA ARG A 177 10.58 -1.03 -5.74
C ARG A 177 10.61 0.08 -4.70
N GLY A 178 11.03 1.28 -5.08
CA GLY A 178 11.02 2.46 -4.21
C GLY A 178 9.61 2.88 -3.82
N GLU A 179 8.67 2.95 -4.77
CA GLU A 179 7.27 3.27 -4.51
C GLU A 179 6.63 2.26 -3.56
N ILE A 180 6.92 0.96 -3.74
CA ILE A 180 6.49 -0.10 -2.83
C ILE A 180 7.12 0.07 -1.45
N ALA A 181 8.44 0.30 -1.38
CA ALA A 181 9.15 0.52 -0.12
C ALA A 181 8.57 1.70 0.67
N ARG A 182 8.38 2.85 0.00
CA ARG A 182 7.76 4.05 0.60
C ARG A 182 6.34 3.79 1.08
N THR A 183 5.57 2.97 0.38
CA THR A 183 4.24 2.54 0.83
C THR A 183 4.30 1.74 2.13
N TYR A 184 5.25 0.79 2.24
CA TYR A 184 5.48 0.03 3.47
C TYR A 184 5.94 0.95 4.61
N MET A 185 6.90 1.85 4.35
CA MET A 185 7.41 2.81 5.35
C MET A 185 6.31 3.76 5.85
N TYR A 186 5.48 4.28 4.95
CA TYR A 186 4.33 5.09 5.32
C TYR A 186 3.38 4.33 6.23
N MET A 187 2.94 3.15 5.82
CA MET A 187 1.99 2.36 6.61
C MET A 187 2.57 1.95 7.98
N ASP A 188 3.87 1.61 8.05
CA ASP A 188 4.55 1.26 9.31
C ASP A 188 4.62 2.46 10.26
N SER A 189 4.88 3.66 9.73
CA SER A 189 5.01 4.89 10.52
C SER A 189 3.68 5.42 11.05
N VAL A 190 2.62 5.42 10.21
CA VAL A 190 1.32 5.98 10.60
C VAL A 190 0.42 4.99 11.34
N TYR A 191 0.70 3.68 11.26
CA TYR A 191 -0.03 2.62 11.96
C TYR A 191 0.91 1.77 12.83
N PRO A 192 1.55 2.35 13.86
CA PRO A 192 2.54 1.66 14.67
C PRO A 192 1.97 0.44 15.39
N GLY A 193 2.85 -0.51 15.72
CA GLY A 193 2.48 -1.73 16.45
C GLY A 193 1.76 -2.80 15.63
N LYS A 194 1.68 -2.65 14.29
CA LYS A 194 1.08 -3.65 13.40
C LYS A 194 2.10 -4.54 12.70
N GLY A 195 3.40 -4.41 13.01
CA GLY A 195 4.45 -5.26 12.45
C GLY A 195 4.51 -5.24 10.91
N ILE A 196 4.23 -4.10 10.30
CA ILE A 196 4.13 -3.94 8.84
C ILE A 196 5.48 -4.18 8.18
N ILE A 197 6.55 -3.62 8.76
CA ILE A 197 7.92 -3.91 8.36
C ILE A 197 8.60 -4.76 9.43
N SER A 198 8.95 -6.00 9.07
CA SER A 198 9.73 -6.85 9.96
C SER A 198 11.20 -6.39 10.00
N LYS A 199 11.92 -6.72 11.10
CA LYS A 199 13.37 -6.45 11.20
C LYS A 199 14.16 -7.01 10.01
N LYS A 200 13.74 -8.19 9.50
CA LYS A 200 14.38 -8.87 8.38
C LYS A 200 14.23 -8.10 7.06
N ASN A 201 13.11 -7.44 6.85
CA ASN A 201 12.80 -6.79 5.56
C ASN A 201 13.14 -5.30 5.55
N ARG A 202 13.50 -4.71 6.68
CA ARG A 202 13.76 -3.28 6.80
C ARG A 202 14.88 -2.80 5.88
N SER A 203 16.03 -3.47 5.91
CA SER A 203 17.18 -3.12 5.08
C SER A 203 16.87 -3.21 3.58
N MET A 204 16.09 -4.19 3.16
CA MET A 204 15.66 -4.32 1.76
C MET A 204 14.78 -3.13 1.34
N PHE A 205 13.80 -2.73 2.14
CA PHE A 205 12.96 -1.57 1.82
C PHE A 205 13.75 -0.26 1.85
N GLU A 206 14.71 -0.11 2.76
CA GLU A 206 15.63 1.04 2.79
C GLU A 206 16.50 1.10 1.53
N GLU A 207 16.99 -0.06 1.06
CA GLU A 207 17.73 -0.14 -0.19
C GLU A 207 16.87 0.22 -1.41
N TRP A 208 15.68 -0.35 -1.51
CA TRP A 208 14.74 -0.04 -2.60
C TRP A 208 14.37 1.44 -2.64
N ASN A 209 14.17 2.06 -1.48
CA ASN A 209 13.88 3.50 -1.40
C ASN A 209 15.06 4.37 -1.87
N ARG A 210 16.30 3.90 -1.72
CA ARG A 210 17.49 4.62 -2.20
C ARG A 210 17.73 4.42 -3.70
N SER A 211 17.54 3.20 -4.18
CA SER A 211 17.82 2.83 -5.59
C SER A 211 16.76 3.31 -6.58
N ASP A 212 15.53 3.51 -6.09
CA ASP A 212 14.39 4.01 -6.87
C ASP A 212 13.79 5.23 -6.15
N PRO A 213 14.35 6.46 -6.40
CA PRO A 213 13.95 7.68 -5.71
C PRO A 213 12.53 8.13 -6.09
N VAL A 214 11.95 9.03 -5.29
CA VAL A 214 10.62 9.61 -5.54
C VAL A 214 10.59 10.29 -6.90
N ASP A 215 9.60 9.95 -7.71
CA ASP A 215 9.36 10.56 -9.01
C ASP A 215 8.25 11.65 -8.98
N GLU A 216 8.08 12.33 -10.10
CA GLU A 216 7.09 13.40 -10.23
C GLU A 216 5.64 12.89 -10.04
N TRP A 217 5.34 11.70 -10.56
CA TRP A 217 4.02 11.10 -10.41
C TRP A 217 3.71 10.73 -8.96
N GLU A 218 4.66 10.19 -8.22
CA GLU A 218 4.49 9.93 -6.78
C GLU A 218 4.15 11.21 -6.02
N CYS A 219 4.86 12.31 -6.32
CA CYS A 219 4.59 13.63 -5.74
C CYS A 219 3.19 14.12 -6.07
N GLU A 220 2.79 14.06 -7.33
CA GLU A 220 1.45 14.47 -7.76
C GLU A 220 0.36 13.59 -7.12
N ARG A 221 0.55 12.27 -7.15
CA ARG A 221 -0.36 11.31 -6.54
C ARG A 221 -0.52 11.61 -5.05
N ALA A 222 0.58 11.84 -4.34
CA ALA A 222 0.54 12.13 -2.91
C ALA A 222 -0.22 13.43 -2.61
N LYS A 223 0.02 14.51 -3.37
CA LYS A 223 -0.73 15.79 -3.26
C LYS A 223 -2.23 15.63 -3.52
N LYS A 224 -2.60 14.84 -4.55
CA LYS A 224 -4.01 14.55 -4.87
C LYS A 224 -4.69 13.75 -3.74
N ILE A 225 -3.99 12.74 -3.19
CA ILE A 225 -4.51 11.93 -2.08
C ILE A 225 -4.65 12.78 -0.80
N GLU A 226 -3.66 13.60 -0.46
CA GLU A 226 -3.71 14.51 0.69
C GLU A 226 -4.96 15.40 0.68
N LYS A 227 -5.29 16.01 -0.47
CA LYS A 227 -6.50 16.82 -0.64
C LYS A 227 -7.80 16.04 -0.39
N ILE A 228 -7.82 14.73 -0.70
CA ILE A 228 -9.01 13.88 -0.59
C ILE A 228 -9.10 13.23 0.79
N GLN A 229 -7.98 12.72 1.31
CA GLN A 229 -7.92 11.92 2.52
C GLN A 229 -7.65 12.74 3.78
N GLY A 230 -7.03 13.92 3.61
CA GLY A 230 -6.80 14.90 4.68
C GLY A 230 -5.57 14.63 5.54
N ASN A 231 -4.73 13.67 5.17
CA ASN A 231 -3.45 13.43 5.84
C ASN A 231 -2.30 13.37 4.83
N ARG A 232 -1.12 13.83 5.26
CA ARG A 232 0.08 13.93 4.45
C ARG A 232 0.93 12.66 4.54
N ASN A 233 1.49 12.22 3.42
CA ASN A 233 2.49 11.17 3.37
C ASN A 233 3.89 11.78 3.39
N GLU A 234 4.48 11.93 4.58
CA GLU A 234 5.79 12.56 4.74
C GLU A 234 6.93 11.75 4.12
N VAL A 235 6.77 10.43 3.97
CA VAL A 235 7.78 9.56 3.34
C VAL A 235 7.99 9.92 1.86
N VAL A 236 6.93 10.29 1.17
CA VAL A 236 6.99 10.78 -0.23
C VAL A 236 7.21 12.28 -0.25
N MET A 237 6.36 13.05 0.44
CA MET A 237 6.31 14.51 0.35
C MET A 237 7.56 15.23 0.90
N GLY A 238 8.34 14.56 1.75
CA GLY A 238 9.65 15.06 2.20
C GLY A 238 10.73 15.05 1.11
N ASN A 239 10.46 14.37 -0.01
CA ASN A 239 11.37 14.25 -1.16
C ASN A 239 10.82 14.91 -2.44
N CYS A 240 9.70 15.57 -2.34
CA CYS A 240 9.10 16.37 -3.42
C CYS A 240 9.54 17.84 -3.33
#